data_0fd413adcde5652c12e601871ff0bc7b
#
_entry.id   0fd413adcde5652c12e601871ff0bc7b
#
_cell.length_a   1.000
_cell.length_b   1.000
_cell.length_c   1.000
_cell.angle_alpha   90.00
_cell.angle_beta   90.00
_cell.angle_gamma   90.00
#
_symmetry.space_group_name_H-M   'P 1'
#
loop_
_entity.id
_entity.type
_entity.pdbx_description
1 polymer ?
#
loop_
_entity_poly.entity_id
_entity_poly.type
_entity_poly.pdbx_seq_one_letter_code
_entity_poly.pdbx_strand_id
1 'polypeptide(L)'
;MAIHSAKGLMHHRVSQLIRHAFVTGERLLVTSPKALSEILVSQAYSFTKPGSVKKRLSYITGNGLLVSDGENHKAQRKSLMPAFSYRHIKDLYPIFWSKAKELSKCLKEEVTSKNASDSGVIVVQDWASQATLDVVGLGGMDHDLNSLKDPTNSLSLFYRRMRPKSSRVETLFALSVAIFSTNALAILSKLPLTQRKQVQTASDHVRDVCRRIIDDKREKMSRKPTTNDVDIVSVALRSTAFTNENLVDQMMTFIAAGNGTTSDALQWAVYTLCKHQDIQTRLREEVRARLPSMSNTNTIPSADDLDHLPYLHAFCNEVLRCYPSVPSTVREAMSDTTVAGYHIPKGTIFTIAPAVTNFDVDLWGPDAATFNPERWMQEGCANTGGVRNHYGFLTFLHGPRSCIGSTFARSELACLVAAIVGTFGLELEEPDKEVQETQGGISAGPADGVRARFTIIEGW
;
A
#
# COMPACT_ATOMS: atom_id res chain seq x y z
N MET A 1 1.11 -4.42 -19.31
CA MET A 1 -0.04 -5.10 -19.98
C MET A 1 -1.39 -4.66 -19.40
N ALA A 2 -1.54 -4.41 -18.11
CA ALA A 2 -2.80 -3.87 -17.55
C ALA A 2 -3.16 -2.49 -18.11
N ILE A 3 -2.19 -1.58 -18.25
CA ILE A 3 -2.39 -0.25 -18.85
C ILE A 3 -2.65 -0.35 -20.36
N HIS A 4 -2.02 -1.29 -21.08
CA HIS A 4 -2.28 -1.53 -22.51
C HIS A 4 -3.63 -2.21 -22.76
N SER A 5 -4.07 -3.11 -21.87
CA SER A 5 -5.40 -3.73 -21.92
C SER A 5 -6.52 -2.73 -21.65
N ALA A 6 -6.29 -1.76 -20.74
CA ALA A 6 -7.25 -0.69 -20.45
C ALA A 6 -7.41 0.29 -21.64
N LYS A 7 -6.37 0.52 -22.44
CA LYS A 7 -6.47 1.37 -23.66
C LYS A 7 -7.40 0.79 -24.72
N GLY A 8 -7.52 -0.55 -24.82
CA GLY A 8 -8.47 -1.20 -25.74
C GLY A 8 -9.94 -1.11 -25.31
N LEU A 9 -10.22 -0.82 -24.05
CA LEU A 9 -11.57 -0.75 -23.46
C LEU A 9 -12.21 0.64 -23.52
N MET A 10 -11.45 1.68 -23.89
CA MET A 10 -11.92 3.08 -23.88
C MET A 10 -12.81 3.49 -25.06
N HIS A 11 -13.11 2.62 -26.03
CA HIS A 11 -13.80 3.02 -27.27
C HIS A 11 -15.33 2.92 -27.28
N HIS A 12 -15.98 2.47 -26.20
CA HIS A 12 -17.45 2.48 -26.13
C HIS A 12 -17.97 3.07 -24.82
N ARG A 13 -17.99 4.40 -24.73
CA ARG A 13 -18.69 5.13 -23.66
C ARG A 13 -20.17 5.25 -23.96
N VAL A 14 -20.99 4.39 -23.37
CA VAL A 14 -22.44 4.58 -23.31
C VAL A 14 -23.02 4.29 -21.92
N SER A 15 -22.23 3.79 -20.95
CA SER A 15 -22.78 3.49 -19.62
C SER A 15 -21.83 3.88 -18.49
N GLN A 16 -22.42 4.37 -17.38
CA GLN A 16 -21.72 4.66 -16.13
C GLN A 16 -21.12 3.39 -15.46
N LEU A 17 -21.49 2.22 -16.00
CA LEU A 17 -21.06 0.89 -15.59
C LEU A 17 -20.70 0.10 -16.85
N ILE A 18 -19.48 -0.41 -16.93
CA ILE A 18 -19.01 -1.23 -18.05
C ILE A 18 -19.12 -2.70 -17.66
N ARG A 19 -19.92 -3.45 -18.46
CA ARG A 19 -20.06 -4.89 -18.26
C ARG A 19 -18.83 -5.61 -18.80
N HIS A 20 -18.18 -6.43 -17.96
CA HIS A 20 -17.10 -7.30 -18.35
C HIS A 20 -17.46 -8.75 -18.11
N ALA A 21 -17.23 -9.58 -19.09
CA ALA A 21 -17.25 -11.02 -18.92
C ALA A 21 -15.87 -11.50 -18.47
N PHE A 22 -15.81 -12.00 -17.24
CA PHE A 22 -14.64 -12.73 -16.74
C PHE A 22 -14.94 -14.24 -16.81
N VAL A 23 -13.91 -15.05 -16.85
CA VAL A 23 -14.04 -16.51 -16.77
C VAL A 23 -14.77 -16.96 -15.49
N THR A 24 -14.74 -16.13 -14.45
CA THR A 24 -15.42 -16.35 -13.16
C THR A 24 -16.81 -15.71 -13.09
N GLY A 25 -17.39 -15.29 -14.21
CA GLY A 25 -18.70 -14.64 -14.29
C GLY A 25 -18.63 -13.17 -14.72
N GLU A 26 -19.79 -12.57 -14.87
CA GLU A 26 -19.93 -11.17 -15.26
C GLU A 26 -19.63 -10.23 -14.08
N ARG A 27 -18.96 -9.13 -14.36
CA ARG A 27 -18.67 -8.05 -13.41
C ARG A 27 -18.95 -6.69 -14.03
N LEU A 28 -19.28 -5.73 -13.19
CA LEU A 28 -19.49 -4.35 -13.59
C LEU A 28 -18.26 -3.53 -13.16
N LEU A 29 -17.51 -2.98 -14.12
CA LEU A 29 -16.47 -2.00 -13.84
C LEU A 29 -17.13 -0.65 -13.58
N VAL A 30 -16.80 -0.03 -12.46
CA VAL A 30 -17.35 1.25 -12.04
C VAL A 30 -16.39 2.37 -12.47
N THR A 31 -16.83 3.23 -13.39
CA THR A 31 -16.03 4.34 -13.92
C THR A 31 -16.61 5.70 -13.58
N SER A 32 -17.94 5.80 -13.32
CA SER A 32 -18.55 7.10 -13.06
C SER A 32 -18.43 7.55 -11.61
N PRO A 33 -18.13 8.84 -11.34
CA PRO A 33 -18.15 9.41 -10.00
C PRO A 33 -19.44 9.20 -9.24
N LYS A 34 -20.59 9.24 -9.93
CA LYS A 34 -21.91 9.00 -9.32
C LYS A 34 -22.01 7.58 -8.76
N ALA A 35 -21.70 6.57 -9.57
CA ALA A 35 -21.73 5.18 -9.12
C ALA A 35 -20.70 4.91 -8.02
N LEU A 36 -19.50 5.49 -8.12
CA LEU A 36 -18.47 5.41 -7.06
C LEU A 36 -18.97 6.02 -5.74
N SER A 37 -19.64 7.19 -5.81
CA SER A 37 -20.24 7.83 -4.63
C SER A 37 -21.29 6.94 -3.96
N GLU A 38 -22.17 6.33 -4.75
CA GLU A 38 -23.22 5.46 -4.22
C GLU A 38 -22.64 4.19 -3.58
N ILE A 39 -21.74 3.49 -4.26
CA ILE A 39 -21.16 2.22 -3.77
C ILE A 39 -20.21 2.43 -2.60
N LEU A 40 -19.40 3.50 -2.62
CA LEU A 40 -18.35 3.71 -1.62
C LEU A 40 -18.81 4.52 -0.41
N VAL A 41 -19.83 5.38 -0.56
CA VAL A 41 -20.24 6.32 0.49
C VAL A 41 -21.69 6.11 0.90
N SER A 42 -22.68 6.50 0.08
CA SER A 42 -24.08 6.56 0.50
C SER A 42 -24.67 5.18 0.80
N GLN A 43 -24.27 4.14 0.06
CA GLN A 43 -24.74 2.76 0.23
C GLN A 43 -23.60 1.81 0.63
N ALA A 44 -22.53 2.31 1.24
CA ALA A 44 -21.31 1.54 1.47
C ALA A 44 -21.52 0.20 2.23
N TYR A 45 -22.54 0.10 3.05
CA TYR A 45 -22.88 -1.10 3.81
C TYR A 45 -23.92 -2.01 3.13
N SER A 46 -24.46 -1.61 1.98
CA SER A 46 -25.26 -2.49 1.11
C SER A 46 -24.36 -3.39 0.22
N PHE A 47 -23.05 -3.13 0.25
CA PHE A 47 -22.05 -3.86 -0.51
C PHE A 47 -20.99 -4.47 0.40
N THR A 48 -20.53 -5.67 0.08
CA THR A 48 -19.46 -6.38 0.80
C THR A 48 -18.37 -6.85 -0.15
N LYS A 49 -17.24 -7.31 0.38
CA LYS A 49 -16.32 -8.13 -0.43
C LYS A 49 -16.90 -9.52 -0.62
N PRO A 50 -16.82 -10.14 -1.82
CA PRO A 50 -17.24 -11.53 -2.02
C PRO A 50 -16.61 -12.48 -1.00
N GLY A 51 -17.36 -13.49 -0.55
CA GLY A 51 -16.91 -14.42 0.48
C GLY A 51 -15.59 -15.14 0.15
N SER A 52 -15.39 -15.49 -1.13
CA SER A 52 -14.13 -16.07 -1.61
C SER A 52 -12.93 -15.13 -1.45
N VAL A 53 -13.14 -13.83 -1.70
CA VAL A 53 -12.10 -12.79 -1.53
C VAL A 53 -11.80 -12.59 -0.04
N LYS A 54 -12.82 -12.48 0.81
CA LYS A 54 -12.63 -12.36 2.27
C LYS A 54 -11.85 -13.56 2.82
N LYS A 55 -12.22 -14.77 2.45
CA LYS A 55 -11.52 -15.98 2.88
C LYS A 55 -10.05 -16.00 2.45
N ARG A 56 -9.75 -15.57 1.21
CA ARG A 56 -8.38 -15.50 0.72
C ARG A 56 -7.55 -14.44 1.46
N LEU A 57 -8.14 -13.27 1.71
CA LEU A 57 -7.49 -12.20 2.47
C LEU A 57 -7.22 -12.62 3.92
N SER A 58 -8.19 -13.26 4.58
CA SER A 58 -8.08 -13.63 6.00
C SER A 58 -6.93 -14.58 6.32
N TYR A 59 -6.43 -15.35 5.36
CA TYR A 59 -5.22 -16.16 5.56
C TYR A 59 -3.96 -15.32 5.84
N ILE A 60 -3.91 -14.10 5.33
CA ILE A 60 -2.73 -13.22 5.47
C ILE A 60 -3.00 -12.12 6.48
N THR A 61 -4.21 -11.56 6.47
CA THR A 61 -4.57 -10.37 7.26
C THR A 61 -5.33 -10.70 8.54
N GLY A 62 -5.62 -11.96 8.81
CA GLY A 62 -6.59 -12.31 9.86
C GLY A 62 -8.00 -11.82 9.52
N ASN A 63 -8.92 -11.89 10.49
CA ASN A 63 -10.32 -11.44 10.36
C ASN A 63 -10.52 -10.01 10.93
N GLY A 64 -9.53 -9.14 10.73
CA GLY A 64 -9.56 -7.76 11.19
C GLY A 64 -10.40 -6.83 10.31
N LEU A 65 -10.16 -5.52 10.44
CA LEU A 65 -10.94 -4.45 9.81
C LEU A 65 -11.11 -4.62 8.29
N LEU A 66 -10.09 -5.13 7.60
CA LEU A 66 -10.10 -5.25 6.13
C LEU A 66 -11.19 -6.18 5.60
N VAL A 67 -11.55 -7.22 6.34
CA VAL A 67 -12.51 -8.26 5.93
C VAL A 67 -13.81 -8.23 6.72
N SER A 68 -13.91 -7.38 7.76
CA SER A 68 -15.12 -7.21 8.56
C SER A 68 -16.22 -6.46 7.79
N ASP A 69 -17.47 -6.69 8.14
CA ASP A 69 -18.65 -6.12 7.51
C ASP A 69 -19.65 -5.56 8.52
N GLY A 70 -20.61 -4.77 8.02
CA GLY A 70 -21.77 -4.28 8.75
C GLY A 70 -21.40 -3.52 10.04
N GLU A 71 -22.13 -3.78 11.11
CA GLU A 71 -21.95 -3.13 12.40
C GLU A 71 -20.61 -3.48 13.07
N ASN A 72 -20.11 -4.71 12.84
CA ASN A 72 -18.78 -5.10 13.32
C ASN A 72 -17.68 -4.22 12.72
N HIS A 73 -17.71 -3.98 11.39
CA HIS A 73 -16.78 -3.06 10.74
C HIS A 73 -16.90 -1.65 11.30
N LYS A 74 -18.13 -1.14 11.51
CA LYS A 74 -18.35 0.21 12.05
C LYS A 74 -17.75 0.35 13.45
N ALA A 75 -18.00 -0.63 14.33
CA ALA A 75 -17.48 -0.63 15.69
C ALA A 75 -15.94 -0.69 15.71
N GLN A 76 -15.34 -1.62 14.97
CA GLN A 76 -13.88 -1.74 14.86
C GLN A 76 -13.26 -0.46 14.32
N ARG A 77 -13.80 0.09 13.22
CA ARG A 77 -13.28 1.31 12.62
C ARG A 77 -13.37 2.50 13.56
N LYS A 78 -14.50 2.69 14.23
CA LYS A 78 -14.70 3.78 15.21
C LYS A 78 -13.64 3.71 16.33
N SER A 79 -13.35 2.51 16.82
CA SER A 79 -12.38 2.30 17.90
C SER A 79 -10.93 2.50 17.47
N LEU A 80 -10.61 2.27 16.19
CA LEU A 80 -9.26 2.44 15.64
C LEU A 80 -9.00 3.86 15.09
N MET A 81 -10.05 4.59 14.70
CA MET A 81 -9.91 5.94 14.10
C MET A 81 -9.02 6.91 14.90
N PRO A 82 -9.05 6.95 16.25
CA PRO A 82 -8.18 7.85 17.00
C PRO A 82 -6.70 7.65 16.72
N ALA A 83 -6.23 6.38 16.55
CA ALA A 83 -4.84 6.05 16.25
C ALA A 83 -4.39 6.48 14.85
N PHE A 84 -5.33 6.71 13.95
CA PHE A 84 -5.05 7.15 12.57
C PHE A 84 -5.42 8.61 12.32
N SER A 85 -5.77 9.37 13.37
CA SER A 85 -6.00 10.80 13.24
C SER A 85 -4.73 11.53 12.85
N TYR A 86 -4.84 12.61 12.08
CA TYR A 86 -3.68 13.42 11.66
C TYR A 86 -2.83 13.88 12.84
N ARG A 87 -3.46 14.35 13.92
CA ARG A 87 -2.76 14.76 15.15
C ARG A 87 -1.89 13.62 15.69
N HIS A 88 -2.44 12.41 15.71
CA HIS A 88 -1.75 11.23 16.25
C HIS A 88 -0.59 10.79 15.30
N ILE A 89 -0.81 10.86 13.99
CA ILE A 89 0.24 10.53 13.02
C ILE A 89 1.41 11.49 13.11
N LYS A 90 1.19 12.77 13.46
CA LYS A 90 2.30 13.73 13.72
C LYS A 90 3.27 13.23 14.79
N ASP A 91 2.77 12.58 15.82
CA ASP A 91 3.60 12.03 16.91
C ASP A 91 4.47 10.84 16.44
N LEU A 92 4.17 10.24 15.27
CA LEU A 92 4.93 9.13 14.68
C LEU A 92 6.04 9.57 13.72
N TYR A 93 6.10 10.84 13.32
CA TYR A 93 7.16 11.32 12.41
C TYR A 93 8.59 11.05 12.89
N PRO A 94 8.92 11.17 14.18
CA PRO A 94 10.23 10.74 14.68
C PRO A 94 10.58 9.28 14.38
N ILE A 95 9.57 8.40 14.42
CA ILE A 95 9.72 6.98 14.08
C ILE A 95 9.98 6.82 12.58
N PHE A 96 9.13 7.44 11.74
CA PHE A 96 9.29 7.40 10.28
C PHE A 96 10.68 7.88 9.85
N TRP A 97 11.10 9.01 10.39
CA TRP A 97 12.42 9.60 10.08
C TRP A 97 13.57 8.74 10.59
N SER A 98 13.47 8.21 11.79
CA SER A 98 14.47 7.30 12.36
C SER A 98 14.71 6.09 11.48
N LYS A 99 13.62 5.45 11.00
CA LYS A 99 13.71 4.27 10.13
C LYS A 99 14.13 4.64 8.70
N ALA A 100 13.76 5.81 8.19
CA ALA A 100 14.25 6.33 6.91
C ALA A 100 15.77 6.59 6.96
N LYS A 101 16.28 7.11 8.09
CA LYS A 101 17.69 7.31 8.35
C LYS A 101 18.45 5.99 8.46
N GLU A 102 17.88 5.02 9.17
CA GLU A 102 18.43 3.66 9.27
C GLU A 102 18.50 2.98 7.89
N LEU A 103 17.46 3.09 7.07
CA LEU A 103 17.46 2.62 5.68
C LEU A 103 18.59 3.26 4.88
N SER A 104 18.74 4.58 4.92
CA SER A 104 19.82 5.29 4.21
C SER A 104 21.21 4.80 4.64
N LYS A 105 21.40 4.55 5.95
CA LYS A 105 22.65 4.02 6.48
C LYS A 105 22.93 2.61 5.93
N CYS A 106 21.97 1.71 6.01
CA CYS A 106 22.11 0.34 5.50
C CYS A 106 22.38 0.33 3.98
N LEU A 107 21.72 1.19 3.22
CA LEU A 107 21.97 1.34 1.79
C LEU A 107 23.39 1.87 1.48
N LYS A 108 23.90 2.84 2.27
CA LYS A 108 25.30 3.29 2.15
C LYS A 108 26.27 2.15 2.41
N GLU A 109 26.05 1.37 3.46
CA GLU A 109 26.87 0.21 3.80
C GLU A 109 26.84 -0.85 2.70
N GLU A 110 25.67 -1.13 2.11
CA GLU A 110 25.52 -2.07 1.00
C GLU A 110 26.28 -1.61 -0.26
N VAL A 111 26.18 -0.31 -0.61
CA VAL A 111 26.87 0.28 -1.76
C VAL A 111 28.39 0.19 -1.58
N THR A 112 28.92 0.56 -0.41
CA THR A 112 30.35 0.62 -0.15
C THR A 112 30.97 -0.77 0.04
N SER A 113 30.24 -1.73 0.62
CA SER A 113 30.74 -3.08 0.88
C SER A 113 31.02 -3.89 -0.38
N LYS A 114 30.23 -3.69 -1.45
CA LYS A 114 30.32 -4.50 -2.67
C LYS A 114 31.46 -4.11 -3.61
N ASN A 115 31.84 -2.84 -3.67
CA ASN A 115 32.72 -2.37 -4.76
C ASN A 115 33.89 -1.47 -4.30
N ALA A 116 34.05 -1.16 -3.02
CA ALA A 116 34.96 -0.11 -2.52
C ALA A 116 34.79 1.22 -3.30
N SER A 117 33.58 1.51 -3.77
CA SER A 117 33.19 2.69 -4.56
C SER A 117 31.93 3.32 -3.98
N ASP A 118 31.71 4.58 -4.26
CA ASP A 118 30.53 5.34 -3.81
C ASP A 118 29.25 5.01 -4.64
N SER A 119 29.31 3.98 -5.49
CA SER A 119 28.18 3.59 -6.36
C SER A 119 28.01 2.07 -6.44
N GLY A 120 26.78 1.61 -6.33
CA GLY A 120 26.45 0.19 -6.39
C GLY A 120 25.00 -0.09 -6.84
N VAL A 121 24.77 -1.27 -7.40
CA VAL A 121 23.42 -1.71 -7.79
C VAL A 121 22.71 -2.31 -6.60
N ILE A 122 21.51 -1.79 -6.32
CA ILE A 122 20.62 -2.19 -5.24
C ILE A 122 19.33 -2.79 -5.82
N VAL A 123 18.88 -3.90 -5.22
CA VAL A 123 17.51 -4.42 -5.42
C VAL A 123 16.61 -3.76 -4.37
N VAL A 124 15.84 -2.77 -4.80
CA VAL A 124 15.06 -1.89 -3.89
C VAL A 124 14.01 -2.66 -3.09
N GLN A 125 13.48 -3.73 -3.67
CA GLN A 125 12.34 -4.48 -3.14
C GLN A 125 12.55 -4.97 -1.70
N ASP A 126 13.71 -5.57 -1.42
CA ASP A 126 13.97 -6.15 -0.08
C ASP A 126 14.14 -5.05 0.97
N TRP A 127 14.89 -3.99 0.64
CA TRP A 127 15.11 -2.84 1.50
C TRP A 127 13.81 -2.06 1.78
N ALA A 128 12.99 -1.84 0.75
CA ALA A 128 11.69 -1.20 0.92
C ALA A 128 10.79 -1.99 1.86
N SER A 129 10.73 -3.33 1.71
CA SER A 129 9.90 -4.18 2.59
C SER A 129 10.41 -4.23 4.03
N GLN A 130 11.74 -4.27 4.23
CA GLN A 130 12.32 -4.26 5.57
C GLN A 130 12.05 -2.92 6.28
N ALA A 131 12.22 -1.80 5.57
CA ALA A 131 11.97 -0.47 6.14
C ALA A 131 10.50 -0.30 6.54
N THR A 132 9.56 -0.64 5.65
CA THR A 132 8.12 -0.50 5.93
C THR A 132 7.65 -1.48 7.01
N LEU A 133 8.26 -2.66 7.11
CA LEU A 133 7.97 -3.61 8.17
C LEU A 133 8.41 -3.06 9.55
N ASP A 134 9.61 -2.48 9.64
CA ASP A 134 10.09 -1.85 10.86
C ASP A 134 9.27 -0.60 11.25
N VAL A 135 8.85 0.20 10.27
CA VAL A 135 7.98 1.36 10.50
C VAL A 135 6.63 0.93 11.08
N VAL A 136 5.98 -0.09 10.49
CA VAL A 136 4.70 -0.62 11.00
C VAL A 136 4.88 -1.28 12.36
N GLY A 137 5.98 -2.01 12.58
CA GLY A 137 6.30 -2.62 13.86
C GLY A 137 6.43 -1.58 14.96
N LEU A 138 7.23 -0.57 14.75
CA LEU A 138 7.50 0.45 15.77
C LEU A 138 6.35 1.45 15.91
N GLY A 139 5.87 2.03 14.80
CA GLY A 139 4.79 3.02 14.80
C GLY A 139 3.40 2.43 15.10
N GLY A 140 3.16 1.19 14.66
CA GLY A 140 1.88 0.52 14.87
C GLY A 140 1.77 -0.25 16.19
N MET A 141 2.89 -0.81 16.70
CA MET A 141 2.88 -1.81 17.77
C MET A 141 3.84 -1.52 18.92
N ASP A 142 4.59 -0.41 18.87
CA ASP A 142 5.68 -0.11 19.81
C ASP A 142 6.69 -1.28 19.93
N HIS A 143 6.91 -1.97 18.80
CA HIS A 143 7.81 -3.12 18.74
C HIS A 143 8.73 -3.01 17.53
N ASP A 144 10.04 -2.84 17.78
CA ASP A 144 11.01 -2.81 16.68
C ASP A 144 11.28 -4.24 16.17
N LEU A 145 10.91 -4.47 14.92
CA LEU A 145 11.12 -5.78 14.28
C LEU A 145 12.56 -5.97 13.80
N ASN A 146 13.36 -4.88 13.76
CA ASN A 146 14.77 -4.86 13.35
C ASN A 146 15.04 -5.51 11.98
N SER A 147 14.08 -5.42 11.06
CA SER A 147 14.15 -6.10 9.77
C SER A 147 15.24 -5.54 8.86
N LEU A 148 15.57 -4.25 9.00
CA LEU A 148 16.68 -3.61 8.30
C LEU A 148 18.05 -4.17 8.71
N LYS A 149 18.23 -4.56 9.99
CA LYS A 149 19.48 -5.12 10.53
C LYS A 149 19.52 -6.64 10.47
N ASP A 150 18.37 -7.28 10.65
CA ASP A 150 18.23 -8.73 10.57
C ASP A 150 17.21 -9.13 9.48
N PRO A 151 17.65 -9.24 8.22
CA PRO A 151 16.80 -9.66 7.11
C PRO A 151 16.36 -11.12 7.22
N THR A 152 16.92 -11.88 8.18
CA THR A 152 16.57 -13.30 8.43
C THR A 152 15.48 -13.47 9.47
N ASN A 153 15.00 -12.36 10.07
CA ASN A 153 13.92 -12.46 11.03
C ASN A 153 12.67 -13.09 10.39
N SER A 154 11.90 -13.78 11.20
CA SER A 154 10.81 -14.64 10.74
C SER A 154 9.72 -13.91 9.95
N LEU A 155 9.40 -12.65 10.31
CA LEU A 155 8.41 -11.84 9.60
C LEU A 155 8.94 -11.35 8.24
N SER A 156 10.20 -10.91 8.17
CA SER A 156 10.85 -10.54 6.92
C SER A 156 10.88 -11.72 5.94
N LEU A 157 11.26 -12.90 6.41
CA LEU A 157 11.25 -14.12 5.60
C LEU A 157 9.83 -14.51 5.17
N PHE A 158 8.82 -14.33 6.05
CA PHE A 158 7.43 -14.60 5.71
C PHE A 158 6.96 -13.72 4.57
N TYR A 159 7.06 -12.39 4.70
CA TYR A 159 6.59 -11.46 3.67
C TYR A 159 7.40 -11.59 2.38
N ARG A 160 8.69 -11.89 2.46
CA ARG A 160 9.52 -12.20 1.28
C ARG A 160 9.03 -13.45 0.53
N ARG A 161 8.62 -14.50 1.24
CA ARG A 161 8.08 -15.76 0.65
C ARG A 161 6.67 -15.58 0.09
N MET A 162 5.88 -14.68 0.68
CA MET A 162 4.50 -14.42 0.25
C MET A 162 4.40 -13.58 -1.03
N ARG A 163 5.50 -12.98 -1.48
CA ARG A 163 5.52 -12.21 -2.74
C ARG A 163 5.29 -13.14 -3.92
N PRO A 164 4.41 -12.76 -4.87
CA PRO A 164 4.26 -13.51 -6.11
C PRO A 164 5.60 -13.48 -6.86
N LYS A 165 6.14 -14.63 -7.17
CA LYS A 165 7.25 -14.74 -8.12
C LYS A 165 6.65 -14.77 -9.51
N SER A 166 7.20 -13.99 -10.44
CA SER A 166 6.84 -14.08 -11.87
C SER A 166 7.28 -15.46 -12.40
N SER A 167 6.40 -16.44 -12.27
CA SER A 167 6.63 -17.79 -12.79
C SER A 167 5.74 -18.02 -14.00
N ARG A 168 6.34 -18.44 -15.13
CA ARG A 168 5.58 -18.89 -16.31
C ARG A 168 4.59 -20.00 -15.97
N VAL A 169 4.92 -20.82 -14.97
CA VAL A 169 4.06 -21.90 -14.46
C VAL A 169 2.82 -21.33 -13.76
N GLU A 170 2.96 -20.27 -12.96
CA GLU A 170 1.82 -19.62 -12.30
C GLU A 170 0.94 -18.86 -13.30
N THR A 171 1.52 -18.27 -14.33
CA THR A 171 0.78 -17.64 -15.43
C THR A 171 0.02 -18.69 -16.24
N LEU A 172 0.66 -19.81 -16.58
CA LEU A 172 0.00 -20.95 -17.26
C LEU A 172 -1.06 -21.61 -16.39
N PHE A 173 -0.83 -21.70 -15.07
CA PHE A 173 -1.79 -22.20 -14.12
C PHE A 173 -2.99 -21.25 -13.99
N ALA A 174 -2.78 -19.95 -13.87
CA ALA A 174 -3.82 -18.94 -13.88
C ALA A 174 -4.62 -18.96 -15.20
N LEU A 175 -3.94 -19.16 -16.33
CA LEU A 175 -4.57 -19.31 -17.64
C LEU A 175 -5.38 -20.61 -17.75
N SER A 176 -4.85 -21.72 -17.24
CA SER A 176 -5.58 -23.01 -17.23
C SER A 176 -6.80 -22.96 -16.32
N VAL A 177 -6.66 -22.33 -15.15
CA VAL A 177 -7.80 -22.05 -14.24
C VAL A 177 -8.83 -21.10 -14.89
N ALA A 178 -8.37 -20.20 -15.76
CA ALA A 178 -9.24 -19.32 -16.53
C ALA A 178 -9.99 -20.04 -17.66
N ILE A 179 -9.43 -21.09 -18.21
CA ILE A 179 -10.00 -21.85 -19.36
C ILE A 179 -10.90 -23.02 -18.89
N PHE A 180 -10.59 -23.66 -17.76
CA PHE A 180 -11.36 -24.79 -17.24
C PHE A 180 -12.40 -24.34 -16.21
N SER A 181 -13.65 -24.72 -16.44
CA SER A 181 -14.85 -24.30 -15.71
C SER A 181 -14.78 -24.40 -14.18
N THR A 182 -15.66 -23.67 -13.49
CA THR A 182 -15.80 -23.56 -12.03
C THR A 182 -15.77 -24.86 -11.23
N ASN A 183 -16.15 -26.00 -11.83
CA ASN A 183 -16.13 -27.31 -11.20
C ASN A 183 -14.73 -27.91 -11.09
N ALA A 184 -13.84 -27.65 -12.04
CA ALA A 184 -12.44 -28.07 -11.96
C ALA A 184 -11.68 -27.31 -10.87
N LEU A 185 -12.02 -26.03 -10.63
CA LEU A 185 -11.48 -25.23 -9.52
C LEU A 185 -11.86 -25.80 -8.15
N ALA A 186 -13.07 -26.29 -7.99
CA ALA A 186 -13.52 -26.91 -6.74
C ALA A 186 -12.76 -28.22 -6.46
N ILE A 187 -12.41 -28.98 -7.50
CA ILE A 187 -11.62 -30.20 -7.38
C ILE A 187 -10.13 -29.87 -7.13
N LEU A 188 -9.56 -28.92 -7.86
CA LEU A 188 -8.18 -28.45 -7.65
C LEU A 188 -7.98 -27.79 -6.28
N SER A 189 -9.00 -27.09 -5.75
CA SER A 189 -8.93 -26.50 -4.40
C SER A 189 -8.89 -27.56 -3.28
N LYS A 190 -9.23 -28.79 -3.56
CA LYS A 190 -9.17 -29.93 -2.63
C LYS A 190 -7.84 -30.69 -2.66
N LEU A 191 -6.99 -30.43 -3.67
CA LEU A 191 -5.64 -31.01 -3.70
C LEU A 191 -4.78 -30.40 -2.61
N PRO A 192 -4.02 -31.20 -1.84
CA PRO A 192 -3.11 -30.71 -0.81
C PRO A 192 -1.87 -30.08 -1.45
N LEU A 193 -2.01 -28.86 -1.98
CA LEU A 193 -0.89 -28.12 -2.53
C LEU A 193 0.06 -27.73 -1.38
N THR A 194 1.30 -28.10 -1.50
CA THR A 194 2.41 -27.79 -0.56
C THR A 194 2.44 -26.29 -0.20
N GLN A 195 2.13 -25.42 -1.14
CA GLN A 195 1.96 -23.99 -0.96
C GLN A 195 0.89 -23.61 0.08
N ARG A 196 -0.26 -24.29 0.10
CA ARG A 196 -1.34 -23.94 1.05
C ARG A 196 -0.93 -24.24 2.50
N LYS A 197 -0.25 -25.37 2.72
CA LYS A 197 0.30 -25.69 4.06
C LYS A 197 1.38 -24.69 4.46
N GLN A 198 2.25 -24.29 3.53
CA GLN A 198 3.29 -23.29 3.81
C GLN A 198 2.70 -21.92 4.19
N VAL A 199 1.68 -21.46 3.47
CA VAL A 199 0.98 -20.20 3.77
C VAL A 199 0.29 -20.29 5.14
N GLN A 200 -0.38 -21.42 5.45
CA GLN A 200 -1.05 -21.60 6.73
C GLN A 200 -0.05 -21.60 7.88
N THR A 201 1.00 -22.43 7.82
CA THR A 201 2.04 -22.48 8.86
C THR A 201 2.69 -21.12 9.08
N ALA A 202 2.93 -20.39 8.01
CA ALA A 202 3.52 -19.07 8.09
C ALA A 202 2.53 -18.03 8.67
N SER A 203 1.24 -18.12 8.34
CA SER A 203 0.18 -17.31 8.95
C SER A 203 0.06 -17.57 10.46
N ASP A 204 0.10 -18.84 10.86
CA ASP A 204 0.05 -19.22 12.27
C ASP A 204 1.25 -18.67 13.04
N HIS A 205 2.44 -18.67 12.42
CA HIS A 205 3.63 -18.06 13.02
C HIS A 205 3.48 -16.54 13.21
N VAL A 206 2.98 -15.80 12.20
CA VAL A 206 2.70 -14.36 12.35
C VAL A 206 1.70 -14.11 13.46
N ARG A 207 0.67 -14.94 13.58
CA ARG A 207 -0.34 -14.87 14.63
C ARG A 207 0.28 -15.03 16.02
N ASP A 208 1.20 -15.97 16.18
CA ASP A 208 1.90 -16.19 17.44
C ASP A 208 2.86 -15.04 17.80
N VAL A 209 3.50 -14.42 16.82
CA VAL A 209 4.27 -13.18 17.02
C VAL A 209 3.37 -12.05 17.50
N CYS A 210 2.21 -11.86 16.85
CA CYS A 210 1.23 -10.84 17.25
C CYS A 210 0.71 -11.05 18.67
N ARG A 211 0.42 -12.31 19.07
CA ARG A 211 0.01 -12.62 20.46
C ARG A 211 1.06 -12.20 21.47
N ARG A 212 2.32 -12.58 21.24
CA ARG A 212 3.42 -12.19 22.13
C ARG A 212 3.55 -10.68 22.27
N ILE A 213 3.49 -9.93 21.16
CA ILE A 213 3.57 -8.47 21.21
C ILE A 213 2.41 -7.88 22.02
N ILE A 214 1.18 -8.40 21.87
CA ILE A 214 0.02 -7.96 22.65
C ILE A 214 0.22 -8.23 24.15
N ASP A 215 0.70 -9.42 24.49
CA ASP A 215 0.89 -9.82 25.89
C ASP A 215 1.99 -8.98 26.54
N ASP A 216 3.13 -8.78 25.86
CA ASP A 216 4.21 -7.89 26.31
C ASP A 216 3.72 -6.44 26.50
N LYS A 217 2.90 -5.95 25.56
CA LYS A 217 2.35 -4.58 25.65
C LYS A 217 1.41 -4.43 26.84
N ARG A 218 0.55 -5.41 27.10
CA ARG A 218 -0.34 -5.40 28.27
C ARG A 218 0.44 -5.40 29.58
N GLU A 219 1.49 -6.22 29.64
CA GLU A 219 2.35 -6.26 30.81
C GLU A 219 3.03 -4.90 31.05
N LYS A 220 3.56 -4.28 29.98
CA LYS A 220 4.12 -2.92 30.07
C LYS A 220 3.08 -1.90 30.57
N MET A 221 1.88 -1.89 29.99
CA MET A 221 0.79 -0.96 30.36
C MET A 221 0.30 -1.16 31.80
N SER A 222 0.31 -2.42 32.32
CA SER A 222 -0.09 -2.70 33.69
C SER A 222 0.95 -2.25 34.71
N ARG A 223 2.25 -2.36 34.38
CA ARG A 223 3.36 -1.95 35.25
C ARG A 223 3.54 -0.43 35.30
N LYS A 224 3.30 0.25 34.18
CA LYS A 224 3.46 1.70 34.07
C LYS A 224 2.34 2.27 33.20
N PRO A 225 1.21 2.66 33.78
CA PRO A 225 0.13 3.29 33.03
C PRO A 225 0.62 4.61 32.44
N THR A 226 1.04 4.60 31.18
CA THR A 226 1.37 5.81 30.44
C THR A 226 0.17 6.21 29.61
N THR A 227 -0.31 7.45 29.79
CA THR A 227 -1.39 8.02 28.96
C THR A 227 -0.90 8.40 27.56
N ASN A 228 0.42 8.35 27.33
CA ASN A 228 1.09 8.86 26.13
C ASN A 228 1.53 7.79 25.12
N ASP A 229 1.09 6.53 25.30
CA ASP A 229 1.38 5.51 24.28
C ASP A 229 0.57 5.81 23.01
N VAL A 230 1.27 6.15 21.96
CA VAL A 230 0.69 6.65 20.69
C VAL A 230 0.55 5.58 19.61
N ASP A 231 1.06 4.36 19.85
CA ASP A 231 0.96 3.27 18.88
C ASP A 231 -0.48 2.73 18.74
N ILE A 232 -0.79 2.14 17.58
CA ILE A 232 -2.15 1.69 17.22
C ILE A 232 -2.63 0.59 18.18
N VAL A 233 -1.74 -0.30 18.62
CA VAL A 233 -2.10 -1.40 19.54
C VAL A 233 -2.48 -0.87 20.91
N SER A 234 -1.78 0.13 21.43
CA SER A 234 -2.15 0.78 22.70
C SER A 234 -3.54 1.41 22.65
N VAL A 235 -3.87 2.09 21.55
CA VAL A 235 -5.21 2.67 21.34
C VAL A 235 -6.26 1.55 21.27
N ALA A 236 -5.99 0.47 20.55
CA ALA A 236 -6.89 -0.67 20.44
C ALA A 236 -7.08 -1.41 21.79
N LEU A 237 -6.02 -1.56 22.59
CA LEU A 237 -6.06 -2.18 23.91
C LEU A 237 -6.89 -1.37 24.93
N ARG A 238 -6.90 -0.04 24.84
CA ARG A 238 -7.75 0.83 25.69
C ARG A 238 -9.23 0.76 25.29
N SER A 239 -9.53 0.26 24.10
CA SER A 239 -10.90 0.11 23.62
C SER A 239 -11.50 -1.20 24.12
N THR A 240 -12.74 -1.16 24.59
CA THR A 240 -13.51 -2.36 24.96
C THR A 240 -14.11 -3.09 23.76
N ALA A 241 -13.87 -2.60 22.53
CA ALA A 241 -14.47 -3.14 21.31
C ALA A 241 -13.81 -4.42 20.81
N PHE A 242 -12.65 -4.82 21.37
CA PHE A 242 -11.86 -5.93 20.85
C PHE A 242 -11.66 -7.03 21.88
N THR A 243 -11.92 -8.27 21.48
CA THR A 243 -11.42 -9.47 22.18
C THR A 243 -9.92 -9.65 21.90
N ASN A 244 -9.25 -10.54 22.63
CA ASN A 244 -7.84 -10.85 22.41
C ASN A 244 -7.58 -11.33 20.97
N GLU A 245 -8.40 -12.25 20.47
CA GLU A 245 -8.27 -12.77 19.12
C GLU A 245 -8.56 -11.70 18.05
N ASN A 246 -9.52 -10.78 18.30
CA ASN A 246 -9.73 -9.67 17.39
C ASN A 246 -8.53 -8.71 17.35
N LEU A 247 -7.83 -8.48 18.47
CA LEU A 247 -6.61 -7.67 18.48
C LEU A 247 -5.50 -8.32 17.66
N VAL A 248 -5.31 -9.63 17.79
CA VAL A 248 -4.36 -10.38 16.95
C VAL A 248 -4.70 -10.23 15.47
N ASP A 249 -5.99 -10.38 15.11
CA ASP A 249 -6.45 -10.19 13.74
C ASP A 249 -6.23 -8.76 13.23
N GLN A 250 -6.42 -7.73 14.09
CA GLN A 250 -6.11 -6.34 13.72
C GLN A 250 -4.62 -6.16 13.46
N MET A 251 -3.74 -6.70 14.34
CA MET A 251 -2.30 -6.61 14.13
C MET A 251 -1.85 -7.29 12.85
N MET A 252 -2.34 -8.49 12.57
CA MET A 252 -2.07 -9.17 11.28
C MET A 252 -2.52 -8.30 10.10
N THR A 253 -3.71 -7.66 10.22
CA THR A 253 -4.21 -6.75 9.19
C THR A 253 -3.26 -5.57 8.99
N PHE A 254 -2.79 -4.93 10.06
CA PHE A 254 -1.93 -3.75 9.98
C PHE A 254 -0.54 -4.07 9.43
N ILE A 255 0.08 -5.18 9.87
CA ILE A 255 1.37 -5.62 9.34
C ILE A 255 1.25 -5.90 7.82
N ALA A 256 0.24 -6.68 7.42
CA ALA A 256 0.07 -7.06 6.03
C ALA A 256 -0.27 -5.86 5.13
N ALA A 257 -1.17 -4.97 5.59
CA ALA A 257 -1.61 -3.82 4.81
C ALA A 257 -0.55 -2.71 4.77
N GLY A 258 0.14 -2.46 5.86
CA GLY A 258 1.13 -1.37 5.96
C GLY A 258 2.45 -1.71 5.27
N ASN A 259 2.93 -2.94 5.41
CA ASN A 259 4.20 -3.34 4.80
C ASN A 259 4.13 -3.36 3.26
N GLY A 260 3.29 -4.22 2.68
CA GLY A 260 3.32 -4.49 1.23
C GLY A 260 3.03 -3.26 0.39
N THR A 261 1.96 -2.52 0.73
CA THR A 261 1.49 -1.39 -0.10
C THR A 261 2.47 -0.22 -0.12
N THR A 262 3.05 0.15 1.02
CA THR A 262 4.02 1.26 1.08
C THR A 262 5.38 0.84 0.49
N SER A 263 5.79 -0.43 0.68
CA SER A 263 6.97 -0.99 0.01
C SER A 263 6.86 -0.93 -1.52
N ASP A 264 5.70 -1.27 -2.08
CA ASP A 264 5.47 -1.18 -3.52
C ASP A 264 5.49 0.28 -4.00
N ALA A 265 4.86 1.20 -3.25
CA ALA A 265 4.89 2.63 -3.56
C ALA A 265 6.32 3.20 -3.53
N LEU A 266 7.15 2.78 -2.56
CA LEU A 266 8.56 3.21 -2.48
C LEU A 266 9.38 2.69 -3.66
N GLN A 267 9.16 1.45 -4.09
CA GLN A 267 9.82 0.92 -5.28
C GLN A 267 9.45 1.71 -6.53
N TRP A 268 8.16 2.04 -6.71
CA TRP A 268 7.70 2.88 -7.83
C TRP A 268 8.24 4.32 -7.73
N ALA A 269 8.39 4.86 -6.53
CA ALA A 269 9.04 6.16 -6.33
C ALA A 269 10.50 6.14 -6.80
N VAL A 270 11.28 5.12 -6.42
CA VAL A 270 12.66 4.97 -6.88
C VAL A 270 12.72 4.79 -8.39
N TYR A 271 11.87 3.92 -8.97
CA TYR A 271 11.77 3.75 -10.42
C TYR A 271 11.53 5.07 -11.14
N THR A 272 10.59 5.85 -10.65
CA THR A 272 10.22 7.14 -11.25
C THR A 272 11.33 8.16 -11.14
N LEU A 273 12.03 8.23 -9.99
CA LEU A 273 13.19 9.10 -9.80
C LEU A 273 14.33 8.72 -10.76
N CYS A 274 14.54 7.43 -11.03
CA CYS A 274 15.51 6.98 -12.03
C CYS A 274 15.14 7.42 -13.46
N LYS A 275 13.85 7.41 -13.79
CA LYS A 275 13.36 7.79 -15.14
C LYS A 275 13.31 9.30 -15.38
N HIS A 276 13.22 10.12 -14.33
CA HIS A 276 13.03 11.57 -14.40
C HIS A 276 14.11 12.28 -13.57
N GLN A 277 15.27 12.50 -14.19
CA GLN A 277 16.45 13.07 -13.54
C GLN A 277 16.24 14.54 -13.14
N ASP A 278 15.45 15.29 -13.88
CA ASP A 278 15.03 16.66 -13.56
C ASP A 278 14.18 16.71 -12.28
N ILE A 279 13.19 15.82 -12.17
CA ILE A 279 12.36 15.67 -10.96
C ILE A 279 13.22 15.24 -9.77
N GLN A 280 14.14 14.29 -9.97
CA GLN A 280 15.06 13.83 -8.94
C GLN A 280 15.93 14.97 -8.40
N THR A 281 16.49 15.79 -9.30
CA THR A 281 17.35 16.91 -8.94
C THR A 281 16.59 17.96 -8.14
N ARG A 282 15.44 18.40 -8.63
CA ARG A 282 14.60 19.38 -7.95
C ARG A 282 14.10 18.90 -6.58
N LEU A 283 13.69 17.64 -6.49
CA LEU A 283 13.25 17.05 -5.22
C LEU A 283 14.41 17.00 -4.21
N ARG A 284 15.61 16.65 -4.65
CA ARG A 284 16.82 16.65 -3.82
C ARG A 284 17.14 18.04 -3.30
N GLU A 285 17.04 19.06 -4.15
CA GLU A 285 17.28 20.46 -3.77
C GLU A 285 16.30 20.90 -2.68
N GLU A 286 14.99 20.65 -2.85
CA GLU A 286 13.98 20.96 -1.83
C GLU A 286 14.27 20.27 -0.50
N VAL A 287 14.52 18.96 -0.54
CA VAL A 287 14.77 18.13 0.64
C VAL A 287 16.01 18.61 1.39
N ARG A 288 17.14 18.81 0.69
CA ARG A 288 18.40 19.23 1.30
C ARG A 288 18.37 20.66 1.84
N ALA A 289 17.57 21.54 1.25
CA ALA A 289 17.42 22.92 1.72
C ALA A 289 16.60 23.03 3.00
N ARG A 290 15.74 22.07 3.28
CA ARG A 290 14.72 22.16 4.35
C ARG A 290 14.91 21.16 5.48
N LEU A 291 15.43 19.98 5.20
CA LEU A 291 15.58 18.92 6.19
C LEU A 291 17.03 18.81 6.69
N PRO A 292 17.21 18.36 7.93
CA PRO A 292 18.55 18.10 8.46
C PRO A 292 19.23 16.97 7.69
N SER A 293 20.53 17.09 7.51
CA SER A 293 21.35 16.04 6.89
C SER A 293 21.20 14.69 7.61
N MET A 294 21.24 13.60 6.85
CA MET A 294 21.22 12.24 7.39
C MET A 294 22.40 11.92 8.28
N SER A 295 23.53 12.60 8.11
CA SER A 295 24.71 12.50 8.99
C SER A 295 24.52 13.20 10.33
N ASN A 296 23.60 14.16 10.45
CA ASN A 296 23.30 14.83 11.70
C ASN A 296 22.47 13.90 12.63
N THR A 297 23.11 13.39 13.69
CA THR A 297 22.49 12.45 14.64
C THR A 297 21.55 13.11 15.63
N ASN A 298 21.65 14.41 15.83
CA ASN A 298 21.01 15.12 16.94
C ASN A 298 19.70 15.81 16.54
N THR A 299 19.41 15.93 15.24
CA THR A 299 18.23 16.66 14.78
C THR A 299 17.24 15.70 14.10
N ILE A 300 16.03 15.65 14.64
CA ILE A 300 14.89 14.95 14.04
C ILE A 300 13.95 16.06 13.52
N PRO A 301 13.60 16.06 12.23
CA PRO A 301 12.66 17.03 11.69
C PRO A 301 11.30 16.84 12.33
N SER A 302 10.60 17.94 12.58
CA SER A 302 9.22 17.91 13.01
C SER A 302 8.28 17.46 11.88
N ALA A 303 7.06 17.11 12.22
CA ALA A 303 6.03 16.88 11.21
C ALA A 303 5.81 18.11 10.33
N ASP A 304 5.87 19.30 10.93
CA ASP A 304 5.71 20.58 10.20
C ASP A 304 6.84 20.81 9.20
N ASP A 305 8.08 20.45 9.51
CA ASP A 305 9.20 20.56 8.57
C ASP A 305 8.98 19.70 7.31
N LEU A 306 8.43 18.49 7.49
CA LEU A 306 8.13 17.57 6.39
C LEU A 306 6.85 18.00 5.64
N ASP A 307 5.80 18.42 6.34
CA ASP A 307 4.55 18.88 5.76
C ASP A 307 4.73 20.16 4.90
N HIS A 308 5.78 20.95 5.15
CA HIS A 308 6.12 22.13 4.36
C HIS A 308 7.09 21.87 3.19
N LEU A 309 7.12 20.63 2.67
CA LEU A 309 7.84 20.24 1.46
C LEU A 309 6.84 19.98 0.31
N PRO A 310 6.33 21.01 -0.36
CA PRO A 310 5.24 20.88 -1.30
C PRO A 310 5.61 19.99 -2.50
N TYR A 311 6.85 20.05 -2.99
CA TYR A 311 7.26 19.23 -4.12
C TYR A 311 7.44 17.75 -3.75
N LEU A 312 7.90 17.45 -2.53
CA LEU A 312 7.95 16.09 -1.99
C LEU A 312 6.55 15.47 -1.93
N HIS A 313 5.57 16.22 -1.41
CA HIS A 313 4.18 15.74 -1.37
C HIS A 313 3.56 15.61 -2.76
N ALA A 314 3.85 16.55 -3.66
CA ALA A 314 3.43 16.50 -5.05
C ALA A 314 3.97 15.24 -5.75
N PHE A 315 5.25 14.96 -5.59
CA PHE A 315 5.89 13.75 -6.12
C PHE A 315 5.26 12.48 -5.55
N CYS A 316 5.14 12.36 -4.22
CA CYS A 316 4.56 11.18 -3.58
C CYS A 316 3.09 10.95 -4.01
N ASN A 317 2.29 12.02 -4.10
CA ASN A 317 0.91 11.93 -4.57
C ASN A 317 0.83 11.46 -6.02
N GLU A 318 1.73 11.94 -6.89
CA GLU A 318 1.77 11.52 -8.28
C GLU A 318 2.23 10.05 -8.43
N VAL A 319 3.19 9.60 -7.63
CA VAL A 319 3.52 8.16 -7.54
C VAL A 319 2.29 7.34 -7.15
N LEU A 320 1.58 7.76 -6.12
CA LEU A 320 0.37 7.06 -5.65
C LEU A 320 -0.78 7.10 -6.67
N ARG A 321 -0.86 8.15 -7.50
CA ARG A 321 -1.82 8.22 -8.60
C ARG A 321 -1.48 7.26 -9.74
N CYS A 322 -0.23 7.33 -10.20
CA CYS A 322 0.21 6.57 -11.37
C CYS A 322 0.44 5.09 -11.06
N TYR A 323 0.83 4.77 -9.83
CA TYR A 323 1.14 3.42 -9.39
C TYR A 323 0.37 3.04 -8.13
N PRO A 324 -0.97 2.94 -8.19
CA PRO A 324 -1.77 2.57 -7.04
C PRO A 324 -1.44 1.14 -6.60
N SER A 325 -0.85 0.97 -5.41
CA SER A 325 -0.43 -0.35 -4.89
C SER A 325 -1.58 -1.37 -4.84
N VAL A 326 -2.84 -0.91 -4.77
CA VAL A 326 -4.03 -1.76 -4.93
C VAL A 326 -4.76 -1.31 -6.21
N PRO A 327 -4.43 -1.91 -7.38
CA PRO A 327 -4.93 -1.45 -8.68
C PRO A 327 -6.42 -1.68 -8.87
N SER A 328 -7.01 -2.64 -8.13
CA SER A 328 -8.46 -2.90 -8.16
C SER A 328 -8.96 -3.54 -6.87
N THR A 329 -10.22 -3.32 -6.57
CA THR A 329 -10.95 -4.02 -5.49
C THR A 329 -12.36 -4.38 -5.98
N VAL A 330 -13.02 -5.25 -5.23
CA VAL A 330 -14.36 -5.72 -5.61
C VAL A 330 -15.39 -5.48 -4.52
N ARG A 331 -16.64 -5.32 -4.94
CA ARG A 331 -17.82 -5.27 -4.08
C ARG A 331 -18.90 -6.15 -4.66
N GLU A 332 -19.68 -6.78 -3.81
CA GLU A 332 -20.84 -7.63 -4.12
C GLU A 332 -22.08 -7.01 -3.49
N ALA A 333 -23.17 -6.89 -4.25
CA ALA A 333 -24.44 -6.39 -3.75
C ALA A 333 -25.08 -7.43 -2.80
N MET A 334 -25.40 -7.03 -1.58
CA MET A 334 -25.96 -7.93 -0.55
C MET A 334 -27.46 -8.19 -0.73
N SER A 335 -28.15 -7.29 -1.43
CA SER A 335 -29.57 -7.35 -1.77
C SER A 335 -29.78 -6.66 -3.11
N ASP A 336 -30.97 -6.81 -3.68
CA ASP A 336 -31.39 -6.01 -4.82
C ASP A 336 -31.31 -4.52 -4.43
N THR A 337 -30.74 -3.70 -5.30
CA THR A 337 -30.51 -2.28 -5.06
C THR A 337 -30.49 -1.48 -6.37
N THR A 338 -30.23 -0.18 -6.29
CA THR A 338 -30.09 0.68 -7.45
C THR A 338 -28.75 1.40 -7.37
N VAL A 339 -27.99 1.41 -8.47
CA VAL A 339 -26.73 2.16 -8.60
C VAL A 339 -26.78 2.99 -9.87
N ALA A 340 -26.55 4.29 -9.75
CA ALA A 340 -26.58 5.26 -10.85
C ALA A 340 -27.89 5.25 -11.67
N GLY A 341 -29.00 4.78 -11.06
CA GLY A 341 -30.31 4.63 -11.70
C GLY A 341 -30.58 3.27 -12.33
N TYR A 342 -29.62 2.34 -12.30
CA TYR A 342 -29.78 0.99 -12.82
C TYR A 342 -30.18 0.02 -11.70
N HIS A 343 -31.14 -0.86 -11.97
CA HIS A 343 -31.47 -1.97 -11.08
C HIS A 343 -30.31 -2.98 -11.02
N ILE A 344 -29.88 -3.32 -9.82
CA ILE A 344 -28.75 -4.19 -9.53
C ILE A 344 -29.24 -5.38 -8.71
N PRO A 345 -29.28 -6.58 -9.28
CA PRO A 345 -29.63 -7.79 -8.54
C PRO A 345 -28.62 -8.13 -7.44
N LYS A 346 -29.10 -8.76 -6.37
CA LYS A 346 -28.26 -9.36 -5.35
C LYS A 346 -27.18 -10.27 -5.96
N GLY A 347 -25.97 -10.24 -5.41
CA GLY A 347 -24.84 -11.04 -5.87
C GLY A 347 -24.07 -10.42 -7.05
N THR A 348 -24.55 -9.29 -7.62
CA THR A 348 -23.81 -8.57 -8.66
C THR A 348 -22.46 -8.11 -8.12
N ILE A 349 -21.38 -8.42 -8.86
CA ILE A 349 -20.02 -8.05 -8.48
C ILE A 349 -19.59 -6.80 -9.25
N PHE A 350 -19.16 -5.80 -8.50
CA PHE A 350 -18.55 -4.59 -9.00
C PHE A 350 -17.04 -4.64 -8.88
N THR A 351 -16.33 -4.21 -9.92
CA THR A 351 -14.90 -3.92 -9.89
C THR A 351 -14.70 -2.41 -9.77
N ILE A 352 -14.00 -1.98 -8.75
CA ILE A 352 -13.58 -0.59 -8.53
C ILE A 352 -12.07 -0.58 -8.78
N ALA A 353 -11.63 0.16 -9.78
CA ALA A 353 -10.27 0.09 -10.30
C ALA A 353 -9.55 1.43 -10.22
N PRO A 354 -8.80 1.73 -9.13
CA PRO A 354 -7.89 2.88 -9.08
C PRO A 354 -6.99 2.99 -10.32
N ALA A 355 -6.44 1.86 -10.79
CA ALA A 355 -5.60 1.81 -12.00
C ALA A 355 -6.30 2.27 -13.30
N VAL A 356 -7.63 2.39 -13.29
CA VAL A 356 -8.39 2.94 -14.42
C VAL A 356 -8.81 4.37 -14.13
N THR A 357 -9.41 4.61 -12.96
CA THR A 357 -9.99 5.91 -12.60
C THR A 357 -8.92 6.99 -12.42
N ASN A 358 -7.75 6.63 -11.87
CA ASN A 358 -6.62 7.55 -11.71
C ASN A 358 -6.00 8.01 -13.05
N PHE A 359 -6.39 7.40 -14.17
CA PHE A 359 -5.94 7.74 -15.52
C PHE A 359 -7.08 8.20 -16.44
N ASP A 360 -8.28 8.39 -15.89
CA ASP A 360 -9.43 8.82 -16.69
C ASP A 360 -9.24 10.25 -17.20
N VAL A 361 -9.16 10.41 -18.51
CA VAL A 361 -8.92 11.71 -19.17
C VAL A 361 -10.03 12.73 -18.93
N ASP A 362 -11.28 12.28 -18.69
CA ASP A 362 -12.36 13.19 -18.38
C ASP A 362 -12.26 13.76 -16.97
N LEU A 363 -11.58 13.04 -16.07
CA LEU A 363 -11.36 13.47 -14.69
C LEU A 363 -10.03 14.23 -14.54
N TRP A 364 -8.96 13.76 -15.17
CA TRP A 364 -7.60 14.27 -14.98
C TRP A 364 -7.10 15.18 -16.11
N GLY A 365 -7.80 15.23 -17.25
CA GLY A 365 -7.37 15.98 -18.42
C GLY A 365 -6.53 15.15 -19.40
N PRO A 366 -6.08 15.77 -20.52
CA PRO A 366 -5.40 15.06 -21.61
C PRO A 366 -4.04 14.48 -21.22
N ASP A 367 -3.42 15.01 -20.18
CA ASP A 367 -2.13 14.55 -19.62
C ASP A 367 -2.29 13.50 -18.52
N ALA A 368 -3.47 12.91 -18.35
CA ALA A 368 -3.76 11.89 -17.33
C ALA A 368 -2.76 10.73 -17.32
N ALA A 369 -2.22 10.35 -18.48
CA ALA A 369 -1.23 9.27 -18.61
C ALA A 369 0.21 9.70 -18.32
N THR A 370 0.47 11.00 -18.14
CA THR A 370 1.80 11.55 -17.91
C THR A 370 2.07 11.64 -16.40
N PHE A 371 3.26 11.19 -15.98
CA PHE A 371 3.75 11.44 -14.63
C PHE A 371 4.15 12.90 -14.51
N ASN A 372 3.42 13.68 -13.74
CA ASN A 372 3.61 15.13 -13.64
C ASN A 372 3.31 15.64 -12.21
N PRO A 373 4.31 15.76 -11.33
CA PRO A 373 4.11 16.31 -9.99
C PRO A 373 3.57 17.75 -9.97
N GLU A 374 3.82 18.54 -11.03
CA GLU A 374 3.37 19.94 -11.10
C GLU A 374 1.84 20.09 -11.02
N ARG A 375 1.08 19.04 -11.34
CA ARG A 375 -0.38 19.08 -11.17
C ARG A 375 -0.83 19.33 -9.73
N TRP A 376 0.01 18.89 -8.76
CA TRP A 376 -0.24 19.06 -7.32
C TRP A 376 0.27 20.40 -6.79
N MET A 377 1.12 21.10 -7.56
CA MET A 377 1.72 22.39 -7.19
C MET A 377 0.85 23.58 -7.57
N GLN A 378 -0.16 23.40 -8.40
CA GLN A 378 -1.07 24.47 -8.80
C GLN A 378 -1.90 24.95 -7.60
N GLU A 379 -2.30 26.21 -7.62
CA GLU A 379 -3.09 26.82 -6.55
C GLU A 379 -4.40 26.02 -6.31
N GLY A 380 -4.67 25.65 -5.07
CA GLY A 380 -5.82 24.83 -4.67
C GLY A 380 -5.72 23.34 -5.05
N CYS A 381 -4.64 22.89 -5.71
CA CYS A 381 -4.51 21.53 -6.19
C CYS A 381 -3.67 20.60 -5.30
N ALA A 382 -3.06 21.07 -4.24
CA ALA A 382 -2.14 20.31 -3.37
C ALA A 382 -2.70 18.95 -2.87
N ASN A 383 -4.01 18.86 -2.65
CA ASN A 383 -4.68 17.64 -2.18
C ASN A 383 -5.47 16.92 -3.27
N THR A 384 -5.64 17.52 -4.43
CA THR A 384 -6.54 17.03 -5.49
C THR A 384 -5.81 16.74 -6.80
N GLY A 385 -4.62 17.32 -7.02
CA GLY A 385 -3.91 17.22 -8.29
C GLY A 385 -4.69 17.83 -9.47
N GLY A 386 -5.63 18.75 -9.19
CA GLY A 386 -6.47 19.37 -10.21
C GLY A 386 -7.56 18.45 -10.77
N VAL A 387 -7.81 17.30 -10.17
CA VAL A 387 -8.88 16.39 -10.62
C VAL A 387 -10.24 17.05 -10.55
N ARG A 388 -11.03 16.92 -11.61
CA ARG A 388 -12.36 17.55 -11.74
C ARG A 388 -13.39 17.03 -10.73
N ASN A 389 -13.17 15.83 -10.21
CA ASN A 389 -14.04 15.22 -9.21
C ASN A 389 -13.18 14.38 -8.26
N HIS A 390 -13.37 14.53 -6.94
CA HIS A 390 -12.56 13.85 -5.95
C HIS A 390 -12.58 12.30 -6.03
N TYR A 391 -13.62 11.71 -6.65
CA TYR A 391 -13.64 10.27 -6.95
C TYR A 391 -12.67 9.89 -8.08
N GLY A 392 -12.02 10.82 -8.73
CA GLY A 392 -10.96 10.56 -9.71
C GLY A 392 -9.66 10.04 -9.08
N PHE A 393 -9.38 10.37 -7.80
CA PHE A 393 -8.24 9.86 -7.07
C PHE A 393 -8.68 8.75 -6.10
N LEU A 394 -8.60 7.49 -6.54
CA LEU A 394 -9.14 6.34 -5.81
C LEU A 394 -8.09 5.49 -5.08
N THR A 395 -6.84 5.87 -5.05
CA THR A 395 -5.75 5.05 -4.46
C THR A 395 -6.06 4.60 -3.03
N PHE A 396 -6.70 5.44 -2.24
CA PHE A 396 -7.12 5.11 -0.87
C PHE A 396 -8.62 4.85 -0.74
N LEU A 397 -9.37 4.81 -1.85
CA LEU A 397 -10.82 4.78 -1.90
C LEU A 397 -11.46 5.96 -1.16
N HIS A 398 -12.80 5.92 -1.02
CA HIS A 398 -13.59 6.93 -0.32
C HIS A 398 -14.60 6.28 0.63
N GLY A 399 -15.17 7.12 1.51
CA GLY A 399 -16.25 6.73 2.42
C GLY A 399 -15.81 5.91 3.62
N PRO A 400 -16.77 5.29 4.34
CA PRO A 400 -16.52 4.63 5.61
C PRO A 400 -15.64 3.39 5.52
N ARG A 401 -15.37 2.89 4.31
CA ARG A 401 -14.47 1.75 4.03
C ARG A 401 -13.22 2.15 3.26
N SER A 402 -12.88 3.45 3.23
CA SER A 402 -11.60 3.94 2.70
C SER A 402 -10.42 3.42 3.52
N CYS A 403 -9.22 3.53 2.99
CA CYS A 403 -8.00 3.18 3.73
C CYS A 403 -7.91 3.99 5.04
N ILE A 404 -7.86 3.30 6.18
CA ILE A 404 -7.73 3.93 7.49
C ILE A 404 -6.32 4.50 7.68
N GLY A 405 -5.30 3.86 7.09
CA GLY A 405 -3.89 4.24 7.18
C GLY A 405 -3.42 5.21 6.09
N SER A 406 -4.31 5.91 5.38
CA SER A 406 -3.90 6.77 4.27
C SER A 406 -2.91 7.88 4.67
N THR A 407 -3.13 8.53 5.80
CA THR A 407 -2.22 9.55 6.34
C THR A 407 -0.88 8.93 6.78
N PHE A 408 -0.94 7.81 7.52
CA PHE A 408 0.25 7.05 7.91
C PHE A 408 1.13 6.71 6.69
N ALA A 409 0.55 6.07 5.67
CA ALA A 409 1.26 5.64 4.47
C ALA A 409 1.88 6.82 3.68
N ARG A 410 1.18 7.96 3.58
CA ARG A 410 1.72 9.16 2.91
C ARG A 410 2.90 9.76 3.68
N SER A 411 2.79 9.85 5.01
CA SER A 411 3.87 10.39 5.86
C SER A 411 5.09 9.49 5.87
N GLU A 412 4.88 8.18 5.97
CA GLU A 412 5.92 7.16 5.87
C GLU A 412 6.65 7.24 4.52
N LEU A 413 5.89 7.22 3.41
CA LEU A 413 6.45 7.30 2.06
C LEU A 413 7.26 8.58 1.86
N ALA A 414 6.76 9.72 2.33
CA ALA A 414 7.46 11.00 2.22
C ALA A 414 8.80 10.97 2.96
N CYS A 415 8.86 10.45 4.19
CA CYS A 415 10.11 10.31 4.94
C CYS A 415 11.11 9.38 4.24
N LEU A 416 10.67 8.23 3.74
CA LEU A 416 11.54 7.26 3.05
C LEU A 416 12.07 7.83 1.72
N VAL A 417 11.21 8.49 0.93
CA VAL A 417 11.61 9.13 -0.33
C VAL A 417 12.59 10.26 -0.08
N ALA A 418 12.34 11.14 0.92
CA ALA A 418 13.23 12.24 1.28
C ALA A 418 14.63 11.72 1.66
N ALA A 419 14.68 10.68 2.49
CA ALA A 419 15.94 10.06 2.91
C ALA A 419 16.74 9.50 1.72
N ILE A 420 16.08 8.80 0.81
CA ILE A 420 16.74 8.20 -0.37
C ILE A 420 17.21 9.28 -1.34
N VAL A 421 16.33 10.21 -1.75
CA VAL A 421 16.67 11.21 -2.76
C VAL A 421 17.71 12.24 -2.25
N GLY A 422 17.65 12.54 -0.94
CA GLY A 422 18.63 13.42 -0.31
C GLY A 422 20.02 12.79 -0.23
N THR A 423 20.10 11.48 -0.10
CA THR A 423 21.36 10.76 0.11
C THR A 423 21.99 10.26 -1.18
N PHE A 424 21.19 9.85 -2.17
CA PHE A 424 21.66 9.12 -3.35
C PHE A 424 21.27 9.79 -4.66
N GLY A 425 22.14 9.66 -5.67
CA GLY A 425 21.81 9.74 -7.07
C GLY A 425 21.31 8.38 -7.53
N LEU A 426 20.23 8.36 -8.32
CA LEU A 426 19.52 7.14 -8.71
C LEU A 426 19.45 7.02 -10.23
N GLU A 427 19.84 5.85 -10.75
CA GLU A 427 19.74 5.48 -12.16
C GLU A 427 19.26 4.04 -12.27
N LEU A 428 18.47 3.70 -13.31
CA LEU A 428 18.13 2.30 -13.56
C LEU A 428 19.38 1.51 -13.98
N GLU A 429 19.52 0.27 -13.49
CA GLU A 429 20.58 -0.62 -13.95
C GLU A 429 20.41 -0.95 -15.45
N GLU A 430 19.18 -1.13 -15.90
CA GLU A 430 18.79 -1.40 -17.28
C GLU A 430 17.76 -0.33 -17.74
N PRO A 431 18.22 0.83 -18.27
CA PRO A 431 17.33 1.98 -18.58
C PRO A 431 16.24 1.66 -19.61
N ASP A 432 16.53 0.75 -20.56
CA ASP A 432 15.63 0.39 -21.66
C ASP A 432 14.65 -0.73 -21.29
N LYS A 433 14.83 -1.37 -20.14
CA LYS A 433 13.96 -2.45 -19.68
C LYS A 433 12.71 -1.89 -19.02
N GLU A 434 11.57 -2.23 -19.59
CA GLU A 434 10.29 -1.88 -19.00
C GLU A 434 10.03 -2.73 -17.73
N VAL A 435 9.76 -2.06 -16.62
CA VAL A 435 9.41 -2.72 -15.36
C VAL A 435 7.94 -3.14 -15.41
N GLN A 436 7.71 -4.44 -15.31
CA GLN A 436 6.37 -5.03 -15.30
C GLN A 436 5.75 -4.95 -13.89
N GLU A 437 4.43 -4.82 -13.81
CA GLU A 437 3.71 -4.95 -12.55
C GLU A 437 3.45 -6.41 -12.17
N THR A 438 3.47 -6.72 -10.88
CA THR A 438 3.04 -8.04 -10.37
C THR A 438 1.57 -8.28 -10.67
N GLN A 439 1.24 -9.50 -11.09
CA GLN A 439 -0.13 -9.91 -11.36
C GLN A 439 -0.63 -10.90 -10.31
N GLY A 440 -1.89 -10.73 -9.87
CA GLY A 440 -2.56 -11.72 -9.00
C GLY A 440 -2.27 -11.61 -7.50
N GLY A 441 -1.48 -10.62 -7.05
CA GLY A 441 -1.23 -10.31 -5.64
C GLY A 441 -2.37 -9.55 -4.96
N ILE A 442 -2.19 -9.24 -3.67
CA ILE A 442 -3.03 -8.30 -2.91
C ILE A 442 -2.64 -6.87 -3.29
N SER A 443 -1.35 -6.63 -3.51
CA SER A 443 -0.77 -5.40 -4.00
C SER A 443 -0.03 -5.61 -5.32
N ALA A 444 0.16 -4.54 -6.08
CA ALA A 444 0.85 -4.50 -7.37
C ALA A 444 2.11 -3.64 -7.24
N GLY A 445 3.23 -4.32 -7.10
CA GLY A 445 4.56 -3.71 -7.14
C GLY A 445 5.30 -4.11 -8.43
N PRO A 446 6.54 -3.66 -8.60
CA PRO A 446 7.43 -4.16 -9.65
C PRO A 446 7.64 -5.68 -9.54
N ALA A 447 7.38 -6.43 -10.63
CA ALA A 447 7.32 -7.90 -10.62
C ALA A 447 8.63 -8.57 -10.16
N ASP A 448 9.78 -8.05 -10.63
CA ASP A 448 11.11 -8.54 -10.28
C ASP A 448 11.85 -7.56 -9.33
N GLY A 449 11.12 -6.61 -8.73
CA GLY A 449 11.67 -5.49 -7.99
C GLY A 449 12.34 -4.46 -8.91
N VAL A 450 12.66 -3.30 -8.37
CA VAL A 450 13.44 -2.27 -9.06
C VAL A 450 14.92 -2.50 -8.79
N ARG A 451 15.70 -2.62 -9.85
CA ARG A 451 17.17 -2.66 -9.79
C ARG A 451 17.71 -1.31 -10.22
N ALA A 452 18.31 -0.61 -9.29
CA ALA A 452 18.81 0.74 -9.52
C ALA A 452 20.25 0.87 -9.01
N ARG A 453 21.03 1.69 -9.70
CA ARG A 453 22.35 2.16 -9.27
C ARG A 453 22.14 3.30 -8.31
N PHE A 454 22.67 3.14 -7.12
CA PHE A 454 22.70 4.15 -6.07
C PHE A 454 24.11 4.72 -6.01
N THR A 455 24.24 6.02 -6.19
CA THR A 455 25.51 6.76 -6.06
C THR A 455 25.41 7.69 -4.85
N ILE A 456 26.31 7.56 -3.89
CA ILE A 456 26.32 8.40 -2.69
C ILE A 456 26.65 9.83 -3.10
N ILE A 457 25.83 10.77 -2.67
CA ILE A 457 26.05 12.20 -2.90
C ILE A 457 26.46 12.84 -1.56
N GLU A 458 27.68 13.31 -1.50
CA GLU A 458 28.25 13.93 -0.30
C GLU A 458 27.46 15.16 0.20
N GLY A 459 27.71 15.51 1.44
CA GLY A 459 27.18 16.75 2.04
C GLY A 459 25.81 16.65 2.68
N TRP A 460 25.25 15.44 2.80
CA TRP A 460 23.92 15.29 3.45
C TRP A 460 23.72 14.00 4.27
#